data_b9f8a329fd9a6faa4c15a7daf9d8ab1d
#
_entry.id   b9f8a329fd9a6faa4c15a7daf9d8ab1d
#
_cell.length_a   1.000
_cell.length_b   1.000
_cell.length_c   1.000
_cell.angle_alpha   90.00
_cell.angle_beta   90.00
_cell.angle_gamma   90.00
#
_symmetry.space_group_name_H-M   'P 1'
#
loop_
_entity.id
_entity.type
_entity.pdbx_description
1 polymer ?
#
loop_
_entity_poly.entity_id
_entity_poly.type
_entity_poly.pdbx_seq_one_letter_code
_entity_poly.pdbx_strand_id
1 'polypeptide(L)'
;MIPVLLAAVAAGPASAEVLISQQEAALPSANSPSTAGAVRGVSRPPQALLESRREKALTSPLTFKVKFVSYGGTKVDPVATRVTYLKNPLVDLTPRLKRYIQATGIDMPNAEIPPGEHPIMVELTDSNGHTGASVLTLVVDK
;
A
#
# COMPACT_ATOMS: atom_id res chain seq x y z
N MET A 1 1.31 -55.20 6.32
CA MET A 1 2.23 -54.31 5.63
C MET A 1 1.50 -52.99 5.34
N ILE A 2 1.86 -51.94 6.04
CA ILE A 2 1.17 -50.67 5.98
C ILE A 2 2.02 -49.70 5.13
N PRO A 3 1.53 -49.22 4.05
CA PRO A 3 2.27 -48.18 3.31
C PRO A 3 2.25 -46.90 4.11
N VAL A 4 3.38 -46.43 4.48
CA VAL A 4 3.50 -45.13 5.10
C VAL A 4 3.37 -44.09 3.97
N LEU A 5 2.25 -43.43 3.92
CA LEU A 5 2.08 -42.33 3.02
C LEU A 5 2.83 -41.14 3.61
N LEU A 6 3.99 -40.89 3.09
CA LEU A 6 4.73 -39.69 3.45
C LEU A 6 4.11 -38.52 2.73
N ALA A 7 3.26 -37.80 3.43
CA ALA A 7 2.78 -36.53 2.89
C ALA A 7 3.94 -35.54 2.93
N ALA A 8 4.56 -35.35 1.82
CA ALA A 8 5.54 -34.29 1.67
C ALA A 8 4.80 -32.96 1.71
N VAL A 9 4.81 -32.32 2.84
CA VAL A 9 4.37 -30.94 2.91
C VAL A 9 5.47 -30.11 2.27
N ALA A 10 5.28 -29.75 1.04
CA ALA A 10 6.14 -28.79 0.41
C ALA A 10 5.88 -27.44 1.06
N ALA A 11 6.73 -27.08 2.01
CA ALA A 11 6.78 -25.70 2.43
C ALA A 11 7.27 -24.91 1.24
N GLY A 12 6.38 -24.25 0.54
CA GLY A 12 6.77 -23.38 -0.55
C GLY A 12 7.67 -22.27 -0.07
N PRO A 13 8.62 -21.81 -0.89
CA PRO A 13 9.41 -20.64 -0.58
C PRO A 13 8.46 -19.48 -0.31
N ALA A 14 8.94 -18.47 0.41
CA ALA A 14 8.15 -17.26 0.68
C ALA A 14 7.51 -16.79 -0.62
N SER A 15 6.27 -17.17 -0.83
CA SER A 15 5.57 -16.85 -2.05
C SER A 15 5.17 -15.40 -2.05
N ALA A 16 5.15 -14.79 -3.23
CA ALA A 16 4.64 -13.46 -3.40
C ALA A 16 3.21 -13.37 -2.87
N GLU A 17 2.92 -12.30 -2.14
CA GLU A 17 1.58 -12.04 -1.63
C GLU A 17 0.84 -11.14 -2.60
N VAL A 18 -0.41 -11.49 -2.88
CA VAL A 18 -1.25 -10.67 -3.76
C VAL A 18 -1.68 -9.41 -3.02
N LEU A 19 -1.17 -8.27 -3.44
CA LEU A 19 -1.62 -6.99 -2.92
C LEU A 19 -2.88 -6.52 -3.66
N ILE A 20 -2.88 -6.62 -4.97
CA ILE A 20 -4.03 -6.27 -5.80
C ILE A 20 -4.31 -7.45 -6.73
N SER A 21 -5.52 -7.95 -6.72
CA SER A 21 -5.92 -9.04 -7.62
C SER A 21 -6.26 -8.50 -9.01
N GLN A 22 -6.25 -9.39 -9.99
CA GLN A 22 -6.66 -9.00 -11.35
C GLN A 22 -8.11 -8.55 -11.42
N GLN A 23 -8.97 -9.16 -10.61
CA GLN A 23 -10.37 -8.78 -10.54
C GLN A 23 -10.53 -7.37 -9.99
N GLU A 24 -9.77 -7.03 -8.97
CA GLU A 24 -9.78 -5.70 -8.38
C GLU A 24 -9.23 -4.65 -9.36
N ALA A 25 -8.18 -5.00 -10.07
CA ALA A 25 -7.60 -4.10 -11.07
C ALA A 25 -8.55 -3.84 -12.24
N ALA A 26 -9.46 -4.76 -12.52
CA ALA A 26 -10.45 -4.63 -13.59
C ALA A 26 -11.65 -3.77 -13.19
N LEU A 27 -11.78 -3.39 -11.92
CA LEU A 27 -12.86 -2.53 -11.47
C LEU A 27 -12.76 -1.14 -12.08
N PRO A 28 -13.89 -0.43 -12.26
CA PRO A 28 -13.85 0.96 -12.71
C PRO A 28 -13.07 1.82 -11.72
N SER A 29 -12.38 2.82 -12.24
CA SER A 29 -11.66 3.77 -11.40
C SER A 29 -12.62 4.65 -10.61
N ALA A 30 -12.32 4.84 -9.33
CA ALA A 30 -13.06 5.77 -8.50
C ALA A 30 -12.52 7.19 -8.72
N ASN A 31 -13.38 8.17 -8.51
CA ASN A 31 -12.93 9.55 -8.49
C ASN A 31 -12.00 9.76 -7.31
N SER A 32 -10.84 10.36 -7.59
CA SER A 32 -9.93 10.71 -6.52
C SER A 32 -10.61 11.70 -5.58
N PRO A 33 -10.56 11.46 -4.26
CA PRO A 33 -11.06 12.45 -3.33
C PRO A 33 -10.29 13.75 -3.52
N SER A 34 -11.02 14.85 -3.55
CA SER A 34 -10.39 16.15 -3.67
C SER A 34 -9.57 16.44 -2.44
N THR A 35 -8.26 16.54 -2.61
CA THR A 35 -7.37 17.00 -1.56
C THR A 35 -7.29 18.51 -1.51
N ALA A 36 -8.19 19.18 -2.19
CA ALA A 36 -8.17 20.63 -2.35
C ALA A 36 -8.65 21.39 -1.11
N GLY A 37 -8.73 20.76 0.03
CA GLY A 37 -8.87 21.48 1.28
C GLY A 37 -7.57 22.14 1.63
N ALA A 38 -7.35 23.36 1.19
CA ALA A 38 -6.22 24.12 1.63
C ALA A 38 -6.36 24.35 3.14
N VAL A 39 -5.71 23.50 3.91
CA VAL A 39 -5.65 23.72 5.35
C VAL A 39 -4.70 24.88 5.57
N ARG A 40 -5.28 26.02 5.83
CA ARG A 40 -4.51 27.16 6.32
C ARG A 40 -4.24 26.93 7.79
N GLY A 41 -3.21 26.18 8.08
CA GLY A 41 -2.78 25.92 9.43
C GLY A 41 -1.28 25.91 9.50
N VAL A 42 -0.78 26.17 10.70
CA VAL A 42 0.66 26.14 10.97
C VAL A 42 1.19 24.72 10.98
N SER A 43 0.32 23.74 11.12
CA SER A 43 0.70 22.33 11.18
C SER A 43 0.53 21.67 9.84
N ARG A 44 1.55 20.97 9.41
CA ARG A 44 1.50 20.16 8.18
C ARG A 44 1.05 18.75 8.54
N PRO A 45 0.06 18.22 7.82
CA PRO A 45 -0.31 16.82 8.02
C PRO A 45 0.79 15.89 7.48
N PRO A 46 0.87 14.65 7.99
CA PRO A 46 1.84 13.71 7.48
C PRO A 46 1.53 13.34 6.02
N GLN A 47 2.56 12.98 5.28
CA GLN A 47 2.45 12.62 3.86
C GLN A 47 3.08 11.27 3.59
N ALA A 48 2.55 10.58 2.59
CA ALA A 48 3.11 9.34 2.09
C ALA A 48 3.73 9.59 0.71
N LEU A 49 4.94 9.08 0.51
CA LEU A 49 5.67 9.19 -0.75
C LEU A 49 5.98 7.79 -1.26
N LEU A 50 5.69 7.54 -2.53
CA LEU A 50 5.98 6.25 -3.14
C LEU A 50 7.47 6.14 -3.47
N GLU A 51 8.18 5.28 -2.76
CA GLU A 51 9.60 5.02 -3.04
C GLU A 51 9.79 4.01 -4.16
N SER A 52 8.80 3.17 -4.42
CA SER A 52 8.86 2.20 -5.50
C SER A 52 8.72 2.80 -6.88
N ARG A 53 8.51 4.10 -6.96
CA ARG A 53 8.48 4.75 -8.26
C ARG A 53 9.88 4.81 -8.82
N ARG A 54 9.99 4.77 -10.10
CA ARG A 54 11.23 4.77 -10.66
C ARG A 54 11.27 5.18 -12.05
N GLU A 55 12.43 5.35 -12.47
CA GLU A 55 12.75 5.63 -13.85
C GLU A 55 12.54 4.41 -14.74
N LYS A 56 12.48 3.26 -14.11
CA LYS A 56 12.22 2.00 -14.82
C LYS A 56 10.88 1.45 -14.40
N ALA A 57 10.18 0.87 -15.34
CA ALA A 57 8.93 0.21 -15.07
C ALA A 57 9.12 -0.94 -14.06
N LEU A 58 8.19 -1.06 -13.15
CA LEU A 58 8.19 -2.14 -12.18
C LEU A 58 7.51 -3.36 -12.78
N THR A 59 8.06 -4.53 -12.49
CA THR A 59 7.44 -5.80 -12.88
C THR A 59 7.06 -6.58 -11.64
N SER A 60 5.91 -7.26 -11.70
CA SER A 60 5.43 -8.09 -10.61
C SER A 60 6.16 -9.45 -10.57
N PRO A 61 6.52 -9.98 -9.40
CA PRO A 61 6.37 -9.38 -8.07
C PRO A 61 7.38 -8.26 -7.83
N LEU A 62 6.96 -7.26 -7.07
CA LEU A 62 7.77 -6.08 -6.80
C LEU A 62 7.75 -5.73 -5.32
N THR A 63 8.67 -4.88 -4.90
CA THR A 63 8.64 -4.34 -3.55
C THR A 63 7.76 -3.09 -3.53
N PHE A 64 6.66 -3.17 -2.79
CA PHE A 64 5.79 -2.02 -2.57
C PHE A 64 6.33 -1.25 -1.37
N LYS A 65 6.97 -0.12 -1.63
CA LYS A 65 7.63 0.65 -0.61
C LYS A 65 7.13 2.10 -0.61
N VAL A 66 6.65 2.52 0.54
CA VAL A 66 6.12 3.86 0.76
C VAL A 66 6.83 4.47 1.95
N LYS A 67 7.27 5.70 1.81
CA LYS A 67 7.89 6.45 2.89
C LYS A 67 6.87 7.41 3.51
N PHE A 68 6.80 7.43 4.82
CA PHE A 68 5.97 8.39 5.55
C PHE A 68 6.82 9.58 5.99
N VAL A 69 6.30 10.76 5.79
CA VAL A 69 6.95 11.99 6.21
C VAL A 69 6.04 12.69 7.22
N SER A 70 6.57 12.94 8.40
CA SER A 70 5.87 13.69 9.44
C SER A 70 6.62 14.98 9.73
N TYR A 71 5.91 15.96 10.24
CA TYR A 71 6.45 17.29 10.45
C TYR A 71 6.29 17.71 11.92
N GLY A 72 7.15 18.61 12.38
CA GLY A 72 7.06 19.16 13.71
C GLY A 72 7.41 18.18 14.83
N GLY A 73 8.29 17.21 14.55
CA GLY A 73 8.69 16.21 15.53
C GLY A 73 7.63 15.15 15.83
N THR A 74 6.57 15.10 15.04
CA THR A 74 5.53 14.08 15.19
C THR A 74 5.93 12.77 14.57
N LYS A 75 5.23 11.70 14.95
CA LYS A 75 5.42 10.36 14.36
C LYS A 75 4.11 9.87 13.81
N VAL A 76 4.18 9.12 12.72
CA VAL A 76 2.98 8.50 12.14
C VAL A 76 2.58 7.30 13.00
N ASP A 77 1.28 7.20 13.27
CA ASP A 77 0.71 6.06 13.97
C ASP A 77 0.42 4.94 12.96
N PRO A 78 1.16 3.83 13.02
CA PRO A 78 0.95 2.74 12.07
C PRO A 78 -0.41 2.05 12.24
N VAL A 79 -0.99 2.09 13.43
CA VAL A 79 -2.29 1.46 13.69
C VAL A 79 -3.42 2.26 13.05
N ALA A 80 -3.27 3.57 12.98
CA ALA A 80 -4.27 4.47 12.38
C ALA A 80 -4.09 4.66 10.87
N THR A 81 -3.06 4.06 10.29
CA THR A 81 -2.78 4.18 8.86
C THR A 81 -3.77 3.33 8.05
N ARG A 82 -4.31 3.94 6.99
CA ARG A 82 -5.24 3.25 6.09
C ARG A 82 -4.74 3.36 4.66
N VAL A 83 -4.87 2.27 3.93
CA VAL A 83 -4.50 2.20 2.52
C VAL A 83 -5.70 1.72 1.72
N THR A 84 -6.10 2.51 0.74
CA THR A 84 -7.29 2.23 -0.06
C THR A 84 -6.92 2.25 -1.54
N TYR A 85 -7.34 1.20 -2.26
CA TYR A 85 -7.22 1.16 -3.71
C TYR A 85 -8.42 1.88 -4.32
N LEU A 86 -8.15 2.92 -5.11
CA LEU A 86 -9.18 3.82 -5.62
C LEU A 86 -9.90 3.22 -6.82
N LYS A 87 -10.76 2.28 -6.55
CA LYS A 87 -11.65 1.66 -7.52
C LYS A 87 -13.10 1.79 -7.06
N ASN A 88 -14.02 1.46 -7.90
CA ASN A 88 -15.45 1.49 -7.57
C ASN A 88 -16.01 0.06 -7.63
N PRO A 89 -16.36 -0.55 -6.49
CA PRO A 89 -16.26 0.00 -5.12
C PRO A 89 -14.80 0.10 -4.63
N LEU A 90 -14.57 0.94 -3.63
CA LEU A 90 -13.25 1.09 -3.02
C LEU A 90 -12.79 -0.22 -2.41
N VAL A 91 -11.51 -0.54 -2.58
CA VAL A 91 -10.91 -1.74 -2.02
C VAL A 91 -9.98 -1.36 -0.88
N ASP A 92 -10.24 -1.89 0.31
CA ASP A 92 -9.39 -1.64 1.47
C ASP A 92 -8.18 -2.58 1.44
N LEU A 93 -7.01 -2.01 1.25
CA LEU A 93 -5.75 -2.76 1.24
C LEU A 93 -5.10 -2.84 2.62
N THR A 94 -5.64 -2.15 3.60
CA THR A 94 -5.04 -2.08 4.93
C THR A 94 -4.81 -3.45 5.56
N PRO A 95 -5.77 -4.40 5.53
CA PRO A 95 -5.54 -5.72 6.13
C PRO A 95 -4.40 -6.50 5.47
N ARG A 96 -4.19 -6.29 4.17
CA ARG A 96 -3.14 -6.98 3.42
C ARG A 96 -1.76 -6.41 3.71
N LEU A 97 -1.70 -5.13 4.10
CA LEU A 97 -0.45 -4.42 4.37
C LEU A 97 -0.14 -4.29 5.86
N LYS A 98 -1.08 -4.66 6.72
CA LYS A 98 -1.00 -4.37 8.16
C LYS A 98 0.33 -4.75 8.80
N ARG A 99 0.88 -5.93 8.47
CA ARG A 99 2.17 -6.35 9.05
C ARG A 99 3.38 -5.67 8.41
N TYR A 100 3.17 -4.95 7.32
CA TYR A 100 4.25 -4.22 6.65
C TYR A 100 4.20 -2.73 6.94
N ILE A 101 3.18 -2.26 7.65
CA ILE A 101 3.01 -0.84 7.99
C ILE A 101 3.79 -0.55 9.26
N GLN A 102 4.69 0.42 9.16
CA GLN A 102 5.51 0.90 10.27
C GLN A 102 5.37 2.42 10.38
N ALA A 103 5.86 2.99 11.48
CA ALA A 103 5.82 4.43 11.67
C ALA A 103 6.62 5.19 10.60
N THR A 104 7.61 4.55 10.01
CA THR A 104 8.47 5.13 8.97
C THR A 104 7.96 4.92 7.55
N GLY A 105 7.07 3.97 7.35
CA GLY A 105 6.55 3.67 6.02
C GLY A 105 5.96 2.29 5.89
N ILE A 106 5.73 1.90 4.64
CA ILE A 106 5.25 0.57 4.29
C ILE A 106 6.34 -0.10 3.46
N ASP A 107 6.66 -1.34 3.79
CA ASP A 107 7.66 -2.12 3.05
C ASP A 107 7.13 -3.54 2.87
N MET A 108 6.52 -3.82 1.73
CA MET A 108 5.98 -5.14 1.40
C MET A 108 6.82 -5.76 0.28
N PRO A 109 7.70 -6.71 0.61
CA PRO A 109 8.47 -7.40 -0.42
C PRO A 109 7.59 -8.38 -1.19
N ASN A 110 7.93 -8.60 -2.45
CA ASN A 110 7.25 -9.59 -3.29
C ASN A 110 5.74 -9.38 -3.40
N ALA A 111 5.32 -8.13 -3.56
CA ALA A 111 3.91 -7.82 -3.78
C ALA A 111 3.51 -8.17 -5.21
N GLU A 112 2.46 -8.96 -5.35
CA GLU A 112 1.88 -9.26 -6.66
C GLU A 112 0.84 -8.21 -7.02
N ILE A 113 1.08 -7.51 -8.10
CA ILE A 113 0.21 -6.45 -8.59
C ILE A 113 0.08 -6.61 -10.11
N PRO A 114 -1.14 -6.62 -10.67
CA PRO A 114 -1.31 -6.76 -12.11
C PRO A 114 -0.68 -5.58 -12.87
N PRO A 115 -0.33 -5.78 -14.14
CA PRO A 115 0.14 -4.66 -14.97
C PRO A 115 -0.90 -3.56 -15.09
N GLY A 116 -0.45 -2.32 -15.15
CA GLY A 116 -1.30 -1.15 -15.33
C GLY A 116 -1.02 -0.07 -14.31
N GLU A 117 -1.88 0.93 -14.29
CA GLU A 117 -1.81 2.02 -13.33
C GLU A 117 -2.75 1.76 -12.16
N HIS A 118 -2.24 1.95 -10.96
CA HIS A 118 -2.98 1.65 -9.73
C HIS A 118 -2.97 2.87 -8.82
N PRO A 119 -4.06 3.63 -8.76
CA PRO A 119 -4.17 4.75 -7.83
C PRO A 119 -4.46 4.22 -6.42
N ILE A 120 -3.62 4.57 -5.48
CA ILE A 120 -3.70 4.12 -4.10
C ILE A 120 -3.71 5.35 -3.20
N MET A 121 -4.67 5.43 -2.30
CA MET A 121 -4.74 6.49 -1.31
C MET A 121 -4.22 5.98 0.01
N VAL A 122 -3.28 6.72 0.61
CA VAL A 122 -2.74 6.42 1.93
C VAL A 122 -3.16 7.53 2.88
N GLU A 123 -3.90 7.17 3.92
CA GLU A 123 -4.31 8.09 4.97
C GLU A 123 -3.44 7.87 6.20
N LEU A 124 -2.82 8.93 6.67
CA LEU A 124 -1.92 8.89 7.80
C LEU A 124 -2.45 9.78 8.93
N THR A 125 -2.22 9.32 10.16
CA THR A 125 -2.49 10.12 11.36
C THR A 125 -1.21 10.20 12.16
N ASP A 126 -0.83 11.39 12.59
CA ASP A 126 0.37 11.59 13.40
C ASP A 126 0.07 11.54 14.90
N SER A 127 1.13 11.65 15.70
CA SER A 127 1.03 11.58 17.16
C SER A 127 0.25 12.75 17.77
N ASN A 128 0.03 13.82 17.01
CA ASN A 128 -0.77 14.97 17.43
C ASN A 128 -2.21 14.92 16.90
N GLY A 129 -2.60 13.83 16.25
CA GLY A 129 -3.94 13.67 15.71
C GLY A 129 -4.17 14.35 14.36
N HIS A 130 -3.13 14.86 13.71
CA HIS A 130 -3.27 15.42 12.38
C HIS A 130 -3.39 14.31 11.35
N THR A 131 -4.36 14.44 10.46
CA THR A 131 -4.62 13.45 9.41
C THR A 131 -4.28 14.01 8.05
N GLY A 132 -3.54 13.24 7.27
CA GLY A 132 -3.22 13.60 5.88
C GLY A 132 -3.52 12.43 4.95
N ALA A 133 -3.96 12.75 3.74
CA ALA A 133 -4.20 11.76 2.70
C ALA A 133 -3.30 12.05 1.50
N SER A 134 -2.66 11.00 0.99
CA SER A 134 -1.81 11.09 -0.20
C SER A 134 -2.28 10.08 -1.22
N VAL A 135 -2.39 10.49 -2.48
CA VAL A 135 -2.71 9.58 -3.58
C VAL A 135 -1.43 9.23 -4.32
N LEU A 136 -1.13 7.94 -4.38
CA LEU A 136 0.03 7.42 -5.05
C LEU A 136 -0.42 6.63 -6.28
N THR A 137 0.23 6.84 -7.41
CA THR A 137 -0.03 6.05 -8.60
C THR A 137 1.11 5.10 -8.84
N LEU A 138 0.82 3.81 -8.73
CA LEU A 138 1.79 2.75 -8.95
C LEU A 138 1.63 2.25 -10.38
N VAL A 139 2.69 2.29 -11.16
CA VAL A 139 2.68 1.81 -12.54
C VAL A 139 3.46 0.50 -12.61
N VAL A 140 2.78 -0.54 -13.06
CA VAL A 140 3.37 -1.88 -13.17
C VAL A 140 3.38 -2.29 -14.64
N ASP A 141 4.52 -2.75 -15.11
CA ASP A 141 4.68 -3.26 -16.47
C ASP A 141 4.35 -4.76 -16.55
N LYS A 142 4.10 -5.18 -17.75
CA LYS A 142 3.90 -6.60 -18.05
C LYS A 142 5.17 -7.41 -17.86
#